data_9bbea60dee61c7c4428894431288e93c
#
_entry.id   9bbea60dee61c7c4428894431288e93c
#
_cell.length_a   1.000
_cell.length_b   1.000
_cell.length_c   1.000
_cell.angle_alpha   90.00
_cell.angle_beta   90.00
_cell.angle_gamma   90.00
#
_symmetry.space_group_name_H-M   'P 1'
#
loop_
_entity.id
_entity.type
_entity.pdbx_description
1 polymer ?
#
loop_
_entity_poly.entity_id
_entity_poly.type
_entity_poly.pdbx_seq_one_letter_code
_entity_poly.pdbx_strand_id
1 'polypeptide(L)'
;KTIIKQGTHSIVSNISNEVLNGPMRGWLCGHFYPKDSVFHRKDIEICLKKLPKGMKEDKHFHLCSFEFLIVLEGEVEYCIDGVNHILTEGSFYMLEPGETENIVDVKKETTILAVRLPSIPKNKIFVKK
;
A
#
# COMPACT_ATOMS: atom_id res chain seq x y z
N LYS A 1 16.69 5.09 -6.31
CA LYS A 1 15.43 5.70 -6.77
C LYS A 1 15.73 6.88 -7.67
N THR A 2 15.10 6.92 -8.83
CA THR A 2 15.35 7.95 -9.84
C THR A 2 14.59 9.23 -9.49
N ILE A 3 15.33 10.31 -9.29
CA ILE A 3 14.75 11.63 -9.10
C ILE A 3 14.88 12.40 -10.40
N ILE A 4 13.74 12.77 -11.00
CA ILE A 4 13.73 13.53 -12.27
C ILE A 4 13.99 15.02 -12.00
N LYS A 5 13.38 15.54 -10.95
CA LYS A 5 13.52 16.94 -10.57
C LYS A 5 13.28 17.08 -9.07
N GLN A 6 14.13 17.88 -8.43
CA GLN A 6 13.97 18.23 -7.03
C GLN A 6 14.14 19.75 -6.88
N GLY A 7 13.08 20.41 -6.43
CA GLY A 7 13.12 21.83 -6.04
C GLY A 7 13.43 21.97 -4.57
N THR A 8 13.25 23.17 -4.02
CA THR A 8 13.48 23.44 -2.59
C THR A 8 12.58 22.58 -1.70
N HIS A 9 11.31 22.40 -2.10
CA HIS A 9 10.31 21.64 -1.35
C HIS A 9 9.53 20.68 -2.22
N SER A 10 10.00 20.39 -3.42
CA SER A 10 9.30 19.57 -4.38
C SER A 10 10.19 18.43 -4.88
N ILE A 11 9.58 17.28 -5.08
CA ILE A 11 10.26 16.11 -5.64
C ILE A 11 9.45 15.64 -6.84
N VAL A 12 10.14 15.44 -7.97
CA VAL A 12 9.58 14.77 -9.14
C VAL A 12 10.42 13.54 -9.41
N SER A 13 9.78 12.37 -9.45
CA SER A 13 10.47 11.10 -9.60
C SER A 13 9.67 10.19 -10.53
N ASN A 14 10.27 9.09 -10.92
CA ASN A 14 9.62 8.08 -11.77
C ASN A 14 9.50 6.78 -11.02
N ILE A 15 8.31 6.17 -11.05
CA ILE A 15 8.02 4.93 -10.33
C ILE A 15 8.44 3.68 -11.09
N SER A 16 8.70 3.78 -12.41
CA SER A 16 8.77 2.61 -13.29
C SER A 16 9.91 1.65 -12.97
N ASN A 17 11.06 2.15 -12.55
CA ASN A 17 12.23 1.29 -12.37
C ASN A 17 12.52 0.90 -10.93
N GLU A 18 12.43 1.84 -10.01
CA GLU A 18 12.87 1.61 -8.63
C GLU A 18 11.76 1.23 -7.69
N VAL A 19 10.57 1.77 -7.92
CA VAL A 19 9.45 1.52 -7.02
C VAL A 19 8.91 0.10 -7.22
N LEU A 20 8.65 -0.28 -8.46
CA LEU A 20 8.06 -1.60 -8.75
C LEU A 20 9.07 -2.74 -8.66
N ASN A 21 10.32 -2.49 -9.05
CA ASN A 21 11.34 -3.53 -9.18
C ASN A 21 12.49 -3.39 -8.19
N GLY A 22 12.52 -2.33 -7.41
CA GLY A 22 13.57 -2.06 -6.44
C GLY A 22 13.32 -2.68 -5.08
N PRO A 23 14.23 -2.45 -4.12
CA PRO A 23 14.15 -3.04 -2.78
C PRO A 23 12.93 -2.58 -1.97
N MET A 24 12.34 -1.45 -2.33
CA MET A 24 11.13 -0.94 -1.64
C MET A 24 9.83 -1.56 -2.15
N ARG A 25 9.89 -2.34 -3.22
CA ARG A 25 8.77 -3.18 -3.72
C ARG A 25 7.45 -2.44 -3.82
N GLY A 26 7.46 -1.26 -4.43
CA GLY A 26 6.27 -0.47 -4.65
C GLY A 26 6.07 0.70 -3.71
N TRP A 27 6.81 0.77 -2.60
CA TRP A 27 6.67 1.89 -1.65
C TRP A 27 7.35 3.15 -2.19
N LEU A 28 6.58 4.24 -2.27
CA LEU A 28 7.04 5.54 -2.79
C LEU A 28 7.60 6.43 -1.70
N CYS A 29 7.04 6.38 -0.52
CA CYS A 29 7.47 7.17 0.63
C CYS A 29 6.97 6.53 1.92
N GLY A 30 7.60 6.87 3.04
CA GLY A 30 7.21 6.39 4.34
C GLY A 30 8.35 6.41 5.34
N HIS A 31 8.05 5.99 6.57
CA HIS A 31 9.01 5.94 7.67
C HIS A 31 10.16 4.95 7.43
N PHE A 32 9.94 3.96 6.58
CA PHE A 32 10.91 2.87 6.29
C PHE A 32 12.04 3.29 5.35
N TYR A 33 11.95 4.47 4.74
CA TYR A 33 13.08 5.04 4.03
C TYR A 33 14.11 5.59 5.03
N PRO A 34 15.42 5.57 4.68
CA PRO A 34 16.42 6.19 5.55
C PRO A 34 16.08 7.63 5.88
N LYS A 35 16.40 8.06 7.09
CA LYS A 35 16.02 9.40 7.58
C LYS A 35 16.57 10.55 6.73
N ASP A 36 17.67 10.33 6.04
CA ASP A 36 18.27 11.32 5.14
C ASP A 36 17.72 11.23 3.71
N SER A 37 16.85 10.28 3.44
CA SER A 37 16.21 10.17 2.13
C SER A 37 15.12 11.22 1.96
N VAL A 38 15.01 11.77 0.75
CA VAL A 38 13.91 12.69 0.40
C VAL A 38 12.54 12.00 0.40
N PHE A 39 12.52 10.66 0.41
CA PHE A 39 11.28 9.86 0.43
C PHE A 39 10.89 9.43 1.84
N HIS A 40 11.69 9.80 2.85
CA HIS A 40 11.33 9.51 4.24
C HIS A 40 10.22 10.45 4.70
N ARG A 41 9.10 9.87 5.15
CA ARG A 41 7.97 10.61 5.69
C ARG A 41 7.36 9.85 6.86
N LYS A 42 6.91 10.62 7.87
CA LYS A 42 6.20 10.06 9.02
C LYS A 42 4.69 10.32 8.95
N ASP A 43 4.28 11.24 8.12
CA ASP A 43 2.88 11.66 8.01
C ASP A 43 2.07 10.78 7.05
N ILE A 44 2.73 10.16 6.08
CA ILE A 44 2.06 9.39 5.04
C ILE A 44 2.99 8.31 4.49
N GLU A 45 2.41 7.18 4.10
CA GLU A 45 3.09 6.18 3.29
C GLU A 45 2.22 5.86 2.08
N ILE A 46 2.86 5.70 0.93
CA ILE A 46 2.18 5.49 -0.34
C ILE A 46 2.85 4.31 -1.05
N CYS A 47 2.01 3.41 -1.56
CA CYS A 47 2.46 2.21 -2.25
C CYS A 47 1.73 2.06 -3.57
N LEU A 48 2.49 1.86 -4.66
CA LEU A 48 1.96 1.35 -5.92
C LEU A 48 2.49 -0.07 -6.09
N LYS A 49 1.61 -1.05 -6.11
CA LYS A 49 2.02 -2.44 -6.05
C LYS A 49 1.26 -3.29 -7.05
N LYS A 50 1.97 -4.26 -7.64
CA LYS A 50 1.35 -5.30 -8.45
C LYS A 50 1.19 -6.56 -7.59
N LEU A 51 -0.02 -7.06 -7.53
CA LEU A 51 -0.37 -8.28 -6.80
C LEU A 51 -0.46 -9.42 -7.81
N PRO A 52 0.36 -10.47 -7.67
CA PRO A 52 0.31 -11.59 -8.61
C PRO A 52 -0.96 -12.41 -8.40
N LYS A 53 -1.44 -13.01 -9.50
CA LYS A 53 -2.59 -13.92 -9.45
C LYS A 53 -2.35 -15.03 -8.42
N GLY A 54 -3.37 -15.31 -7.62
CA GLY A 54 -3.33 -16.36 -6.60
C GLY A 54 -2.78 -15.92 -5.26
N MET A 55 -2.30 -14.69 -5.13
CA MET A 55 -1.78 -14.18 -3.86
C MET A 55 -2.88 -14.16 -2.80
N LYS A 56 -2.50 -14.49 -1.56
CA LYS A 56 -3.36 -14.45 -0.38
C LYS A 56 -2.59 -13.79 0.75
N GLU A 57 -3.31 -13.18 1.68
CA GLU A 57 -2.71 -12.60 2.90
C GLU A 57 -3.46 -13.05 4.13
N ASP A 58 -2.76 -13.09 5.26
CA ASP A 58 -3.39 -13.30 6.56
C ASP A 58 -4.12 -12.04 7.01
N LYS A 59 -5.20 -12.25 7.75
CA LYS A 59 -6.00 -11.16 8.30
C LYS A 59 -5.16 -10.28 9.22
N HIS A 60 -5.22 -8.98 9.01
CA HIS A 60 -4.47 -8.01 9.78
C HIS A 60 -5.22 -6.69 9.88
N PHE A 61 -4.73 -5.79 10.71
CA PHE A 61 -5.22 -4.42 10.79
C PHE A 61 -4.04 -3.47 11.00
N HIS A 62 -4.26 -2.20 10.77
CA HIS A 62 -3.28 -1.16 11.06
C HIS A 62 -3.68 -0.49 12.37
N LEU A 63 -2.77 -0.54 13.36
CA LEU A 63 -3.09 -0.14 14.73
C LEU A 63 -3.42 1.34 14.85
N CYS A 64 -2.66 2.17 14.15
CA CYS A 64 -2.73 3.63 14.32
C CYS A 64 -2.98 4.39 13.03
N SER A 65 -3.18 3.73 11.89
CA SER A 65 -3.29 4.41 10.60
C SER A 65 -4.64 4.21 9.95
N PHE A 66 -5.15 5.27 9.36
CA PHE A 66 -6.18 5.21 8.34
C PHE A 66 -5.57 4.64 7.06
N GLU A 67 -6.31 3.81 6.34
CA GLU A 67 -5.86 3.27 5.05
C GLU A 67 -6.88 3.56 3.96
N PHE A 68 -6.38 4.02 2.82
CA PHE A 68 -7.13 4.10 1.57
C PHE A 68 -6.46 3.18 0.55
N LEU A 69 -7.24 2.40 -0.17
CA LEU A 69 -6.73 1.56 -1.25
C LEU A 69 -7.68 1.62 -2.43
N ILE A 70 -7.13 1.78 -3.63
CA ILE A 70 -7.89 1.74 -4.87
C ILE A 70 -7.28 0.72 -5.82
N VAL A 71 -8.13 -0.07 -6.48
CA VAL A 71 -7.73 -0.99 -7.54
C VAL A 71 -7.67 -0.19 -8.85
N LEU A 72 -6.48 -0.10 -9.43
CA LEU A 72 -6.27 0.60 -10.70
C LEU A 72 -6.54 -0.32 -11.89
N GLU A 73 -6.24 -1.62 -11.73
CA GLU A 73 -6.41 -2.63 -12.77
C GLU A 73 -6.46 -4.00 -12.12
N GLY A 74 -7.27 -4.91 -12.66
CA GLY A 74 -7.32 -6.29 -12.20
C GLY A 74 -8.59 -6.67 -11.47
N GLU A 75 -8.50 -7.75 -10.71
CA GLU A 75 -9.64 -8.27 -9.94
C GLU A 75 -9.11 -9.02 -8.73
N VAL A 76 -9.57 -8.64 -7.55
CA VAL A 76 -9.08 -9.21 -6.29
C VAL A 76 -10.22 -9.32 -5.29
N GLU A 77 -10.24 -10.42 -4.56
CA GLU A 77 -11.18 -10.61 -3.45
C GLU A 77 -10.51 -10.21 -2.15
N TYR A 78 -11.10 -9.25 -1.45
CA TYR A 78 -10.69 -8.82 -0.12
C TYR A 78 -11.76 -9.18 0.90
N CYS A 79 -11.32 -9.52 2.09
CA CYS A 79 -12.19 -9.55 3.26
C CYS A 79 -11.95 -8.24 4.02
N ILE A 80 -12.98 -7.39 4.07
CA ILE A 80 -12.91 -6.08 4.71
C ILE A 80 -13.80 -6.11 5.94
N ASP A 81 -13.19 -6.01 7.11
CA ASP A 81 -13.90 -6.03 8.41
C ASP A 81 -14.90 -7.19 8.50
N GLY A 82 -14.46 -8.37 8.04
CA GLY A 82 -15.25 -9.60 8.10
C GLY A 82 -16.18 -9.87 6.91
N VAL A 83 -16.24 -8.97 5.93
CA VAL A 83 -17.11 -9.12 4.77
C VAL A 83 -16.28 -9.22 3.49
N ASN A 84 -16.56 -10.24 2.69
CA ASN A 84 -15.84 -10.46 1.44
C ASN A 84 -16.40 -9.61 0.31
N HIS A 85 -15.49 -9.00 -0.44
CA HIS A 85 -15.82 -8.15 -1.58
C HIS A 85 -14.92 -8.49 -2.77
N ILE A 86 -15.49 -8.49 -3.97
CA ILE A 86 -14.71 -8.55 -5.20
C ILE A 86 -14.46 -7.11 -5.65
N LEU A 87 -13.19 -6.73 -5.70
CA LEU A 87 -12.77 -5.39 -6.12
C LEU A 87 -12.21 -5.46 -7.53
N THR A 88 -12.67 -4.57 -8.39
CA THR A 88 -12.22 -4.45 -9.78
C THR A 88 -11.74 -3.03 -10.05
N GLU A 89 -11.36 -2.72 -11.28
CA GLU A 89 -10.88 -1.39 -11.65
C GLU A 89 -11.80 -0.29 -11.11
N GLY A 90 -11.24 0.66 -10.37
CA GLY A 90 -11.98 1.77 -9.77
C GLY A 90 -12.60 1.47 -8.40
N SER A 91 -12.61 0.21 -7.96
CA SER A 91 -13.07 -0.11 -6.61
C SER A 91 -12.08 0.40 -5.58
N PHE A 92 -12.57 0.93 -4.48
CA PHE A 92 -11.69 1.39 -3.40
C PHE A 92 -12.31 1.09 -2.04
N TYR A 93 -11.46 1.07 -1.01
CA TYR A 93 -11.93 1.00 0.37
C TYR A 93 -11.20 2.02 1.23
N MET A 94 -11.83 2.37 2.35
CA MET A 94 -11.24 3.18 3.41
C MET A 94 -11.42 2.44 4.72
N LEU A 95 -10.36 2.34 5.50
CA LEU A 95 -10.36 1.68 6.81
C LEU A 95 -9.89 2.63 7.88
N GLU A 96 -10.63 2.66 8.98
CA GLU A 96 -10.18 3.32 10.20
C GLU A 96 -9.17 2.43 10.93
N PRO A 97 -8.35 3.01 11.82
CA PRO A 97 -7.43 2.21 12.64
C PRO A 97 -8.17 1.08 13.35
N GLY A 98 -7.59 -0.11 13.33
CA GLY A 98 -8.15 -1.29 13.99
C GLY A 98 -9.11 -2.12 13.15
N GLU A 99 -9.61 -1.60 12.04
CA GLU A 99 -10.47 -2.38 11.15
C GLU A 99 -9.63 -3.38 10.34
N THR A 100 -10.12 -4.61 10.20
CA THR A 100 -9.36 -5.70 9.61
C THR A 100 -9.50 -5.76 8.09
N GLU A 101 -8.45 -6.26 7.45
CA GLU A 101 -8.48 -6.55 6.02
C GLU A 101 -7.52 -7.70 5.70
N ASN A 102 -7.80 -8.39 4.61
CA ASN A 102 -6.85 -9.31 4.00
C ASN A 102 -7.25 -9.61 2.56
N ILE A 103 -6.25 -9.94 1.75
CA ILE A 103 -6.49 -10.50 0.42
C ILE A 103 -6.91 -11.96 0.61
N VAL A 104 -8.10 -12.30 0.11
CA VAL A 104 -8.59 -13.68 0.08
C VAL A 104 -8.01 -14.39 -1.14
N ASP A 105 -8.04 -13.74 -2.29
CA ASP A 105 -7.52 -14.30 -3.54
C ASP A 105 -7.39 -13.20 -4.60
N VAL A 106 -6.26 -13.16 -5.27
CA VAL A 106 -6.06 -12.29 -6.45
C VAL A 106 -6.49 -13.09 -7.67
N LYS A 107 -7.62 -12.70 -8.27
CA LYS A 107 -8.22 -13.43 -9.40
C LYS A 107 -7.45 -13.22 -10.70
N LYS A 108 -6.94 -12.02 -10.90
CA LYS A 108 -6.08 -11.62 -12.03
C LYS A 108 -4.97 -10.75 -11.47
N GLU A 109 -3.83 -10.67 -12.14
CA GLU A 109 -2.79 -9.72 -11.72
C GLU A 109 -3.44 -8.35 -11.53
N THR A 110 -3.22 -7.75 -10.36
CA THR A 110 -3.91 -6.55 -9.92
C THR A 110 -2.91 -5.47 -9.55
N THR A 111 -3.16 -4.25 -10.00
CA THR A 111 -2.38 -3.08 -9.61
C THR A 111 -3.20 -2.26 -8.63
N ILE A 112 -2.61 -1.95 -7.48
CA ILE A 112 -3.25 -1.17 -6.43
C ILE A 112 -2.41 0.04 -6.06
N LEU A 113 -3.11 1.08 -5.60
CA LEU A 113 -2.49 2.22 -4.93
C LEU A 113 -3.03 2.24 -3.51
N ALA A 114 -2.13 2.16 -2.54
CA ALA A 114 -2.49 2.19 -1.13
C ALA A 114 -1.83 3.39 -0.45
N VAL A 115 -2.59 4.03 0.44
CA VAL A 115 -2.14 5.20 1.19
C VAL A 115 -2.48 4.98 2.65
N ARG A 116 -1.52 5.20 3.54
CA ARG A 116 -1.75 5.13 4.99
C ARG A 116 -1.27 6.41 5.67
N LEU A 117 -2.03 6.86 6.64
CA LEU A 117 -1.81 8.10 7.40
C LEU A 117 -2.02 7.81 8.88
N PRO A 118 -1.04 8.04 9.76
CA PRO A 118 0.37 8.33 9.49
C PRO A 118 1.19 7.10 9.11
N SER A 119 2.46 7.32 8.79
CA SER A 119 3.42 6.24 8.52
C SER A 119 4.14 5.89 9.82
N ILE A 120 3.85 4.71 10.38
CA ILE A 120 4.32 4.31 11.70
C ILE A 120 4.93 2.92 11.65
N PRO A 121 6.12 2.71 12.25
CA PRO A 121 6.70 1.37 12.35
C PRO A 121 5.85 0.46 13.24
N LYS A 122 5.88 -0.85 12.97
CA LYS A 122 5.18 -1.89 13.75
C LYS A 122 3.67 -1.68 13.84
N ASN A 123 3.10 -1.06 12.83
CA ASN A 123 1.69 -0.67 12.79
C ASN A 123 0.76 -1.79 12.29
N LYS A 124 1.31 -2.73 11.52
CA LYS A 124 0.56 -3.86 10.97
C LYS A 124 0.52 -5.00 11.99
N ILE A 125 -0.68 -5.34 12.43
CA ILE A 125 -0.91 -6.35 13.46
C ILE A 125 -1.69 -7.51 12.86
N PHE A 126 -1.15 -8.71 12.92
CA PHE A 126 -1.86 -9.90 12.45
C PHE A 126 -2.83 -10.38 13.50
N VAL A 127 -4.04 -10.76 13.04
CA VAL A 127 -5.06 -11.32 13.92
C VAL A 127 -4.70 -12.77 14.21
N LYS A 128 -4.68 -13.15 15.48
CA LYS A 128 -4.42 -14.54 15.88
C LYS A 128 -5.61 -15.41 15.50
N LYS A 129 -5.30 -16.58 15.00
CA LYS A 129 -6.32 -17.60 14.71
C LYS A 129 -6.78 -18.32 15.98
#